data_d7396681910a8ee5d2c2889f58960a0f
#
_entry.id   d7396681910a8ee5d2c2889f58960a0f
#
_cell.length_a   1.000
_cell.length_b   1.000
_cell.length_c   1.000
_cell.angle_alpha   90.00
_cell.angle_beta   90.00
_cell.angle_gamma   90.00
#
_symmetry.space_group_name_H-M   'P 1'
#
loop_
_entity.id
_entity.type
_entity.pdbx_description
1 polymer ?
#
loop_
_entity_poly.entity_id
_entity_poly.type
_entity_poly.pdbx_seq_one_letter_code
_entity_poly.pdbx_strand_id
1 'polypeptide(L)'
;MFFKEVNKKDSGDTIISNIFIDIFMPMANGLYVQVYLLGYRQACDPKANPNFNNISLAKNLGVPLSDVINAWKYWEQQKLVKIHKNDVEDDFDFSIEFVNLRDFYMNNIDNNKTVAPVQSDTDKLLEARNNPSIVRMFNSINKIIGRPLVPSENMKILELINEYNLTPDLVVYAYEYSKEQKNGNPKPLN
;
A
#
# COMPACT_ATOMS: atom_id res chain seq x y z
N MET A 1 14.28 -16.76 13.36
CA MET A 1 14.74 -15.64 14.22
C MET A 1 15.51 -14.69 13.32
N PHE A 2 15.20 -13.38 13.36
CA PHE A 2 15.85 -12.37 12.53
C PHE A 2 16.57 -11.37 13.44
N PHE A 3 17.79 -11.00 13.10
CA PHE A 3 18.58 -10.01 13.85
C PHE A 3 19.44 -9.18 12.89
N LYS A 4 19.72 -7.93 13.27
CA LYS A 4 20.57 -7.00 12.51
C LYS A 4 21.96 -6.95 13.16
N GLU A 5 23.01 -7.10 12.35
CA GLU A 5 24.37 -6.82 12.77
C GLU A 5 24.57 -5.31 12.94
N VAL A 6 25.21 -4.91 14.04
CA VAL A 6 25.50 -3.49 14.30
C VAL A 6 26.83 -3.11 13.64
N ASN A 7 26.76 -2.36 12.55
CA ASN A 7 27.95 -1.81 11.88
C ASN A 7 28.50 -0.58 12.62
N LYS A 8 29.81 -0.54 12.78
CA LYS A 8 30.53 0.61 13.39
C LYS A 8 30.72 1.80 12.43
N LYS A 9 30.47 1.63 11.13
CA LYS A 9 30.55 2.70 10.11
C LYS A 9 29.15 3.08 9.69
N ASP A 10 28.81 4.34 9.90
CA ASP A 10 27.59 4.94 9.36
C ASP A 10 27.76 5.13 7.85
N SER A 11 27.08 4.31 7.07
CA SER A 11 27.03 4.40 5.60
C SER A 11 25.76 5.09 5.10
N GLY A 12 25.01 5.71 6.02
CA GLY A 12 23.73 6.36 5.78
C GLY A 12 22.59 5.34 5.71
N ASP A 13 21.73 5.37 6.71
CA ASP A 13 20.51 4.55 6.76
C ASP A 13 19.28 5.41 6.37
N THR A 14 18.35 4.84 5.62
CA THR A 14 17.04 5.44 5.39
C THR A 14 16.03 4.83 6.35
N ILE A 15 15.44 5.65 7.22
CA ILE A 15 14.46 5.18 8.21
C ILE A 15 13.11 5.07 7.53
N ILE A 16 12.56 3.87 7.45
CA ILE A 16 11.24 3.59 6.90
C ILE A 16 10.24 3.41 8.04
N SER A 17 9.07 4.03 7.91
CA SER A 17 7.97 3.87 8.87
C SER A 17 7.49 2.41 8.90
N ASN A 18 7.29 1.85 10.10
CA ASN A 18 6.68 0.53 10.25
C ASN A 18 5.27 0.48 9.67
N ILE A 19 4.53 1.60 9.67
CA ILE A 19 3.23 1.72 9.01
C ILE A 19 3.33 1.38 7.52
N PHE A 20 4.38 1.87 6.84
CA PHE A 20 4.61 1.50 5.45
C PHE A 20 4.91 0.01 5.30
N ILE A 21 5.82 -0.51 6.12
CA ILE A 21 6.28 -1.92 6.03
C ILE A 21 5.13 -2.88 6.32
N ASP A 22 4.34 -2.60 7.36
CA ASP A 22 3.34 -3.53 7.86
C ASP A 22 2.02 -3.47 7.08
N ILE A 23 1.68 -2.32 6.51
CA ILE A 23 0.36 -2.08 5.92
C ILE A 23 0.44 -1.96 4.41
N PHE A 24 1.21 -1.00 3.91
CA PHE A 24 1.18 -0.64 2.50
C PHE A 24 2.06 -1.54 1.63
N MET A 25 3.23 -1.92 2.11
CA MET A 25 4.16 -2.76 1.37
C MET A 25 3.58 -4.14 1.01
N PRO A 26 2.91 -4.88 1.92
CA PRO A 26 2.34 -6.19 1.58
C PRO A 26 1.19 -6.14 0.56
N MET A 27 0.56 -4.98 0.40
CA MET A 27 -0.58 -4.80 -0.51
C MET A 27 -0.16 -4.28 -1.89
N ALA A 28 1.08 -3.84 -2.04
CA ALA A 28 1.57 -3.25 -3.27
C ALA A 28 2.29 -4.27 -4.16
N ASN A 29 2.33 -3.96 -5.46
CA ASN A 29 3.22 -4.65 -6.39
C ASN A 29 4.68 -4.41 -5.98
N GLY A 30 5.54 -5.43 -6.11
CA GLY A 30 6.95 -5.33 -5.75
C GLY A 30 7.69 -4.19 -6.47
N LEU A 31 7.38 -3.93 -7.75
CA LEU A 31 7.92 -2.77 -8.47
C LEU A 31 7.49 -1.43 -7.83
N TYR A 32 6.25 -1.32 -7.42
CA TYR A 32 5.75 -0.09 -6.77
C TYR A 32 6.44 0.16 -5.44
N VAL A 33 6.71 -0.91 -4.68
CA VAL A 33 7.52 -0.82 -3.45
C VAL A 33 8.93 -0.34 -3.76
N GLN A 34 9.58 -0.87 -4.79
CA GLN A 34 10.93 -0.46 -5.20
C GLN A 34 10.96 1.03 -5.60
N VAL A 35 9.99 1.48 -6.40
CA VAL A 35 9.85 2.89 -6.79
C VAL A 35 9.69 3.79 -5.56
N TYR A 36 8.81 3.42 -4.63
CA TYR A 36 8.61 4.17 -3.38
C TYR A 36 9.90 4.28 -2.56
N LEU A 37 10.55 3.16 -2.29
CA LEU A 37 11.75 3.11 -1.44
C LEU A 37 12.92 3.91 -2.03
N LEU A 38 13.15 3.80 -3.34
CA LEU A 38 14.22 4.55 -4.01
C LEU A 38 13.93 6.05 -4.04
N GLY A 39 12.69 6.45 -4.33
CA GLY A 39 12.28 7.84 -4.29
C GLY A 39 12.32 8.42 -2.87
N TYR A 40 11.86 7.66 -1.87
CA TYR A 40 11.89 8.06 -0.47
C TYR A 40 13.32 8.25 0.04
N ARG A 41 14.22 7.32 -0.30
CA ARG A 41 15.66 7.47 0.00
C ARG A 41 16.22 8.76 -0.60
N GLN A 42 15.88 9.07 -1.86
CA GLN A 42 16.32 10.30 -2.51
C GLN A 42 15.74 11.55 -1.82
N ALA A 43 14.48 11.50 -1.38
CA ALA A 43 13.86 12.59 -0.65
C ALA A 43 14.49 12.83 0.73
N CYS A 44 14.97 11.76 1.40
CA CYS A 44 15.68 11.86 2.68
C CYS A 44 17.10 12.46 2.53
N ASP A 45 17.77 12.22 1.41
CA ASP A 45 19.09 12.79 1.11
C ASP A 45 19.17 13.26 -0.36
N PRO A 46 18.66 14.46 -0.66
CA PRO A 46 18.67 15.00 -2.03
C PRO A 46 20.09 15.22 -2.60
N LYS A 47 21.10 15.36 -1.73
CA LYS A 47 22.48 15.59 -2.14
C LYS A 47 23.19 14.30 -2.61
N ALA A 48 22.69 13.13 -2.21
CA ALA A 48 23.25 11.84 -2.61
C ALA A 48 23.27 11.65 -4.13
N ASN A 49 22.20 12.12 -4.82
CA ASN A 49 22.14 12.11 -6.28
C ASN A 49 21.35 13.34 -6.79
N PRO A 50 22.03 14.47 -7.08
CA PRO A 50 21.36 15.71 -7.53
C PRO A 50 20.61 15.59 -8.86
N ASN A 51 20.96 14.60 -9.69
CA ASN A 51 20.34 14.36 -11.00
C ASN A 51 19.26 13.26 -10.96
N PHE A 52 18.81 12.89 -9.77
CA PHE A 52 17.78 11.87 -9.63
C PHE A 52 16.43 12.39 -10.12
N ASN A 53 15.82 11.66 -11.05
CA ASN A 53 14.51 11.95 -11.64
C ASN A 53 13.81 10.64 -12.02
N ASN A 54 12.57 10.73 -12.51
CA ASN A 54 11.79 9.56 -12.91
C ASN A 54 12.46 8.74 -14.02
N ILE A 55 13.15 9.38 -14.94
CA ILE A 55 13.88 8.69 -16.03
C ILE A 55 15.07 7.90 -15.45
N SER A 56 15.84 8.51 -14.55
CA SER A 56 16.96 7.82 -13.89
C SER A 56 16.48 6.67 -13.02
N LEU A 57 15.33 6.84 -12.35
CA LEU A 57 14.69 5.78 -11.56
C LEU A 57 14.25 4.62 -12.44
N ALA A 58 13.57 4.88 -13.55
CA ALA A 58 13.18 3.87 -14.53
C ALA A 58 14.39 3.10 -15.07
N LYS A 59 15.47 3.82 -15.41
CA LYS A 59 16.72 3.23 -15.89
C LYS A 59 17.38 2.36 -14.82
N ASN A 60 17.41 2.80 -13.56
CA ASN A 60 18.00 2.04 -12.46
C ASN A 60 17.25 0.73 -12.19
N LEU A 61 15.93 0.75 -12.35
CA LEU A 61 15.08 -0.43 -12.16
C LEU A 61 14.97 -1.32 -13.40
N GLY A 62 15.45 -0.85 -14.56
CA GLY A 62 15.34 -1.57 -15.84
C GLY A 62 13.89 -1.71 -16.33
N VAL A 63 13.03 -0.73 -16.04
CA VAL A 63 11.61 -0.73 -16.39
C VAL A 63 11.22 0.47 -17.26
N PRO A 64 10.11 0.41 -18.00
CA PRO A 64 9.56 1.54 -18.71
C PRO A 64 9.22 2.71 -17.76
N LEU A 65 9.40 3.95 -18.25
CA LEU A 65 9.03 5.15 -17.49
C LEU A 65 7.53 5.17 -17.11
N SER A 66 6.68 4.64 -17.98
CA SER A 66 5.24 4.48 -17.72
C SER A 66 4.93 3.70 -16.44
N ASP A 67 5.74 2.69 -16.14
CA ASP A 67 5.54 1.85 -14.96
C ASP A 67 5.92 2.58 -13.68
N VAL A 68 6.97 3.42 -13.74
CA VAL A 68 7.34 4.33 -12.63
C VAL A 68 6.23 5.34 -12.38
N ILE A 69 5.65 5.93 -13.44
CA ILE A 69 4.55 6.89 -13.33
C ILE A 69 3.29 6.21 -12.75
N ASN A 70 2.99 5.00 -13.19
CA ASN A 70 1.87 4.22 -12.64
C ASN A 70 2.09 3.88 -11.16
N ALA A 71 3.33 3.61 -10.75
CA ALA A 71 3.67 3.41 -9.35
C ALA A 71 3.41 4.67 -8.52
N TRP A 72 3.79 5.85 -9.00
CA TRP A 72 3.52 7.11 -8.32
C TRP A 72 2.03 7.42 -8.22
N LYS A 73 1.26 7.23 -9.30
CA LYS A 73 -0.20 7.37 -9.27
C LYS A 73 -0.85 6.43 -8.27
N TYR A 74 -0.37 5.19 -8.17
CA TYR A 74 -0.84 4.24 -7.17
C TYR A 74 -0.58 4.76 -5.75
N TRP A 75 0.65 5.24 -5.46
CA TRP A 75 0.97 5.75 -4.13
C TRP A 75 0.24 7.05 -3.78
N GLU A 76 -0.08 7.87 -4.78
CA GLU A 76 -0.94 9.04 -4.61
C GLU A 76 -2.37 8.65 -4.25
N GLN A 77 -2.93 7.64 -4.92
CA GLN A 77 -4.25 7.08 -4.59
C GLN A 77 -4.28 6.52 -3.16
N GLN A 78 -3.17 5.92 -2.70
CA GLN A 78 -3.01 5.46 -1.32
C GLN A 78 -2.72 6.60 -0.32
N LYS A 79 -2.64 7.86 -0.78
CA LYS A 79 -2.33 9.07 0.04
C LYS A 79 -0.97 9.03 0.74
N LEU A 80 -0.02 8.25 0.21
CA LEU A 80 1.34 8.20 0.72
C LEU A 80 2.24 9.26 0.12
N VAL A 81 1.90 9.71 -1.06
CA VAL A 81 2.60 10.79 -1.76
C VAL A 81 1.60 11.79 -2.34
N LYS A 82 2.08 12.99 -2.64
CA LYS A 82 1.37 13.99 -3.44
C LYS A 82 2.20 14.29 -4.68
N ILE A 83 1.56 14.31 -5.82
CA ILE A 83 2.17 14.64 -7.10
C ILE A 83 1.96 16.13 -7.38
N HIS A 84 3.05 16.89 -7.43
CA HIS A 84 3.03 18.30 -7.80
C HIS A 84 3.49 18.42 -9.26
N LYS A 85 2.56 18.76 -10.14
CA LYS A 85 2.88 19.03 -11.55
C LYS A 85 3.64 20.36 -11.65
N ASN A 86 4.76 20.32 -12.36
CA ASN A 86 5.45 21.53 -12.74
C ASN A 86 4.68 22.16 -13.92
N ASP A 87 4.62 23.52 -13.99
CA ASP A 87 3.88 24.28 -15.03
C ASP A 87 4.44 24.12 -16.46
N VAL A 88 5.28 23.15 -16.71
CA VAL A 88 5.89 22.86 -18.02
C VAL A 88 5.04 21.82 -18.72
N GLU A 89 4.85 21.97 -20.04
CA GLU A 89 4.03 21.09 -20.92
C GLU A 89 4.43 19.59 -20.92
N ASP A 90 5.37 19.18 -20.09
CA ASP A 90 5.81 17.78 -19.99
C ASP A 90 5.07 17.04 -18.87
N ASP A 91 4.13 16.19 -19.26
CA ASP A 91 3.34 15.33 -18.35
C ASP A 91 4.20 14.39 -17.48
N PHE A 92 5.50 14.31 -17.72
CA PHE A 92 6.44 13.42 -17.03
C PHE A 92 7.34 14.14 -16.02
N ASP A 93 7.36 15.50 -16.05
CA ASP A 93 8.12 16.32 -15.12
C ASP A 93 7.24 16.81 -13.98
N PHE A 94 7.26 16.08 -12.87
CA PHE A 94 6.53 16.39 -11.66
C PHE A 94 7.39 16.08 -10.43
N SER A 95 7.09 16.75 -9.34
CA SER A 95 7.72 16.53 -8.04
C SER A 95 6.85 15.61 -7.17
N ILE A 96 7.51 14.79 -6.36
CA ILE A 96 6.85 13.89 -5.42
C ILE A 96 7.12 14.38 -3.99
N GLU A 97 6.05 14.71 -3.28
CA GLU A 97 6.07 15.00 -1.85
C GLU A 97 5.63 13.74 -1.09
N PHE A 98 6.49 13.23 -0.20
CA PHE A 98 6.15 12.11 0.67
C PHE A 98 5.39 12.60 1.91
N VAL A 99 4.25 11.98 2.17
CA VAL A 99 3.43 12.29 3.34
C VAL A 99 4.10 11.73 4.59
N ASN A 100 4.14 12.53 5.67
CA ASN A 100 4.59 12.04 6.97
C ASN A 100 3.53 11.08 7.54
N LEU A 101 3.78 9.77 7.40
CA LEU A 101 2.84 8.72 7.80
C LEU A 101 2.56 8.74 9.30
N ARG A 102 3.52 9.20 10.11
CA ARG A 102 3.35 9.29 11.56
C ARG A 102 2.34 10.38 11.92
N ASP A 103 2.48 11.56 11.32
CA ASP A 103 1.56 12.68 11.57
C ASP A 103 0.17 12.39 10.97
N PHE A 104 0.13 11.80 9.80
CA PHE A 104 -1.10 11.34 9.17
C PHE A 104 -1.86 10.37 10.09
N TYR A 105 -1.15 9.44 10.72
CA TYR A 105 -1.74 8.45 11.61
C TYR A 105 -2.18 9.06 12.95
N MET A 106 -1.34 9.93 13.55
CA MET A 106 -1.64 10.59 14.84
C MET A 106 -2.79 11.59 14.71
N ASN A 107 -2.83 12.38 13.64
CA ASN A 107 -3.93 13.33 13.41
C ASN A 107 -5.28 12.64 13.18
N ASN A 108 -5.29 11.42 12.64
CA ASN A 108 -6.50 10.63 12.52
C ASN A 108 -6.96 10.02 13.85
N ILE A 109 -6.04 9.77 14.80
CA ILE A 109 -6.38 9.32 16.16
C ILE A 109 -6.93 10.49 17.03
N ASP A 110 -6.37 11.67 16.95
CA ASP A 110 -6.78 12.83 17.76
C ASP A 110 -8.11 13.45 17.28
N ASN A 111 -8.41 13.37 15.99
CA ASN A 111 -9.70 13.83 15.44
C ASN A 111 -10.89 12.91 15.81
N ASN A 112 -10.64 11.73 16.37
CA ASN A 112 -11.67 10.79 16.82
C ASN A 112 -12.36 11.19 18.14
N LYS A 113 -12.07 12.37 18.72
CA LYS A 113 -12.67 12.76 20.03
C LYS A 113 -13.92 13.64 19.94
N THR A 114 -14.34 14.15 18.77
CA THR A 114 -15.45 15.12 18.73
C THR A 114 -16.39 15.12 17.51
N VAL A 115 -16.22 14.26 16.51
CA VAL A 115 -17.22 14.12 15.41
C VAL A 115 -17.31 12.65 15.04
N ALA A 116 -18.52 12.12 14.83
CA ALA A 116 -18.71 10.76 14.34
C ALA A 116 -17.82 10.53 13.10
N PRO A 117 -16.83 9.60 13.15
CA PRO A 117 -15.78 9.53 12.15
C PRO A 117 -16.37 8.99 10.85
N VAL A 118 -16.16 9.71 9.77
CA VAL A 118 -16.02 9.08 8.47
C VAL A 118 -14.69 8.27 8.57
N GLN A 119 -14.78 7.01 8.97
CA GLN A 119 -13.62 6.12 9.05
C GLN A 119 -12.93 6.12 7.68
N SER A 120 -11.67 6.53 7.64
CA SER A 120 -10.91 6.45 6.39
C SER A 120 -10.75 4.96 6.04
N ASP A 121 -10.69 4.66 4.75
CA ASP A 121 -10.53 3.27 4.29
C ASP A 121 -9.28 2.60 4.89
N THR A 122 -8.28 3.40 5.24
CA THR A 122 -7.05 2.97 5.90
C THR A 122 -7.28 2.53 7.35
N ASP A 123 -8.16 3.22 8.10
CA ASP A 123 -8.45 2.88 9.49
C ASP A 123 -9.22 1.56 9.59
N LYS A 124 -10.15 1.34 8.67
CA LYS A 124 -10.90 0.06 8.57
C LYS A 124 -9.97 -1.12 8.29
N LEU A 125 -8.97 -0.92 7.42
CA LEU A 125 -7.96 -1.96 7.12
C LEU A 125 -7.06 -2.25 8.32
N LEU A 126 -6.74 -1.23 9.12
CA LEU A 126 -5.93 -1.36 10.34
C LEU A 126 -6.67 -2.12 11.44
N GLU A 127 -7.92 -1.75 11.70
CA GLU A 127 -8.77 -2.46 12.67
C GLU A 127 -8.98 -3.91 12.25
N ALA A 128 -9.23 -4.15 10.97
CA ALA A 128 -9.38 -5.49 10.43
C ALA A 128 -8.11 -6.34 10.60
N ARG A 129 -6.92 -5.75 10.50
CA ARG A 129 -5.65 -6.45 10.69
C ARG A 129 -5.36 -6.82 12.15
N ASN A 130 -5.92 -6.07 13.10
CA ASN A 130 -5.85 -6.40 14.52
C ASN A 130 -6.81 -7.54 14.91
N ASN A 131 -7.72 -7.94 14.01
CA ASN A 131 -8.63 -9.04 14.23
C ASN A 131 -8.06 -10.34 13.62
N PRO A 132 -7.64 -11.32 14.43
CA PRO A 132 -7.04 -12.57 13.94
C PRO A 132 -7.95 -13.37 12.99
N SER A 133 -9.28 -13.24 13.14
CA SER A 133 -10.25 -13.92 12.27
C SER A 133 -10.27 -13.30 10.87
N ILE A 134 -10.20 -11.99 10.77
CA ILE A 134 -10.13 -11.26 9.49
C ILE A 134 -8.81 -11.56 8.77
N VAL A 135 -7.69 -11.57 9.49
CA VAL A 135 -6.38 -11.93 8.92
C VAL A 135 -6.39 -13.35 8.37
N ARG A 136 -6.95 -14.31 9.11
CA ARG A 136 -7.10 -15.71 8.65
C ARG A 136 -7.97 -15.80 7.40
N MET A 137 -9.08 -15.07 7.36
CA MET A 137 -9.97 -14.99 6.22
C MET A 137 -9.23 -14.50 4.96
N PHE A 138 -8.52 -13.37 5.02
CA PHE A 138 -7.77 -12.85 3.88
C PHE A 138 -6.70 -13.82 3.40
N ASN A 139 -5.98 -14.46 4.32
CA ASN A 139 -4.98 -15.48 3.97
C ASN A 139 -5.61 -16.69 3.28
N SER A 140 -6.80 -17.12 3.69
CA SER A 140 -7.53 -18.22 3.06
C SER A 140 -8.01 -17.81 1.66
N ILE A 141 -8.57 -16.62 1.50
CA ILE A 141 -9.01 -16.09 0.21
C ILE A 141 -7.83 -15.99 -0.77
N ASN A 142 -6.68 -15.48 -0.34
CA ASN A 142 -5.48 -15.40 -1.17
C ASN A 142 -5.04 -16.78 -1.70
N LYS A 143 -5.14 -17.81 -0.85
CA LYS A 143 -4.86 -19.20 -1.27
C LYS A 143 -5.89 -19.73 -2.28
N ILE A 144 -7.16 -19.42 -2.08
CA ILE A 144 -8.24 -19.85 -2.97
C ILE A 144 -8.07 -19.24 -4.37
N ILE A 145 -7.80 -17.92 -4.45
CA ILE A 145 -7.67 -17.20 -5.72
C ILE A 145 -6.27 -17.33 -6.35
N GLY A 146 -5.27 -17.82 -5.58
CA GLY A 146 -3.90 -18.02 -6.06
C GLY A 146 -3.08 -16.73 -6.22
N ARG A 147 -3.57 -15.60 -5.68
CA ARG A 147 -2.89 -14.30 -5.66
C ARG A 147 -3.28 -13.50 -4.42
N PRO A 148 -2.48 -12.51 -4.00
CA PRO A 148 -2.93 -11.57 -3.00
C PRO A 148 -4.10 -10.71 -3.51
N LEU A 149 -5.03 -10.40 -2.61
CA LEU A 149 -6.09 -9.42 -2.86
C LEU A 149 -5.48 -8.02 -2.97
N VAL A 150 -6.02 -7.22 -3.89
CA VAL A 150 -5.65 -5.80 -3.97
C VAL A 150 -6.39 -4.99 -2.89
N PRO A 151 -5.87 -3.81 -2.47
CA PRO A 151 -6.46 -3.02 -1.39
C PRO A 151 -7.95 -2.72 -1.57
N SER A 152 -8.36 -2.40 -2.80
CA SER A 152 -9.78 -2.14 -3.11
C SER A 152 -10.68 -3.37 -2.94
N GLU A 153 -10.16 -4.58 -3.18
CA GLU A 153 -10.87 -5.83 -2.92
C GLU A 153 -11.00 -6.09 -1.41
N ASN A 154 -9.91 -5.85 -0.65
CA ASN A 154 -9.93 -5.96 0.81
C ASN A 154 -10.97 -5.02 1.42
N MET A 155 -11.01 -3.76 0.98
CA MET A 155 -11.97 -2.77 1.45
C MET A 155 -13.41 -3.21 1.16
N LYS A 156 -13.68 -3.63 -0.08
CA LYS A 156 -15.01 -4.07 -0.48
C LYS A 156 -15.49 -5.28 0.33
N ILE A 157 -14.59 -6.21 0.66
CA ILE A 157 -14.90 -7.35 1.54
C ILE A 157 -15.25 -6.87 2.95
N LEU A 158 -14.48 -5.94 3.52
CA LEU A 158 -14.75 -5.38 4.83
C LEU A 158 -16.05 -4.59 4.89
N GLU A 159 -16.37 -3.83 3.84
CA GLU A 159 -17.64 -3.13 3.71
C GLU A 159 -18.81 -4.11 3.72
N LEU A 160 -18.72 -5.19 2.92
CA LEU A 160 -19.76 -6.23 2.90
C LEU A 160 -19.91 -6.93 4.25
N ILE A 161 -18.80 -7.23 4.94
CA ILE A 161 -18.83 -7.82 6.28
C ILE A 161 -19.60 -6.91 7.25
N ASN A 162 -19.32 -5.61 7.23
CA ASN A 162 -19.95 -4.64 8.12
C ASN A 162 -21.40 -4.35 7.73
N GLU A 163 -21.70 -4.20 6.42
CA GLU A 163 -23.03 -3.88 5.92
C GLU A 163 -24.03 -5.03 6.16
N TYR A 164 -23.59 -6.27 5.90
CA TYR A 164 -24.44 -7.46 6.01
C TYR A 164 -24.19 -8.29 7.26
N ASN A 165 -23.31 -7.82 8.17
CA ASN A 165 -22.90 -8.52 9.39
C ASN A 165 -22.45 -9.97 9.12
N LEU A 166 -21.65 -10.16 8.06
CA LEU A 166 -21.16 -11.47 7.64
C LEU A 166 -20.06 -11.98 8.56
N THR A 167 -20.03 -13.28 8.76
CA THR A 167 -18.89 -13.90 9.45
C THR A 167 -17.72 -14.11 8.48
N PRO A 168 -16.45 -13.97 8.94
CA PRO A 168 -15.28 -14.24 8.10
C PRO A 168 -15.31 -15.61 7.41
N ASP A 169 -15.80 -16.63 8.11
CA ASP A 169 -15.90 -18.00 7.56
C ASP A 169 -16.89 -18.11 6.41
N LEU A 170 -18.00 -17.38 6.49
CA LEU A 170 -19.00 -17.34 5.42
C LEU A 170 -18.41 -16.69 4.15
N VAL A 171 -17.57 -15.66 4.31
CA VAL A 171 -16.89 -15.02 3.19
C VAL A 171 -15.91 -15.99 2.52
N VAL A 172 -15.12 -16.73 3.31
CA VAL A 172 -14.22 -17.78 2.78
C VAL A 172 -15.00 -18.84 2.00
N TYR A 173 -16.10 -19.32 2.57
CA TYR A 173 -16.97 -20.29 1.91
C TYR A 173 -17.53 -19.78 0.58
N ALA A 174 -17.93 -18.51 0.50
CA ALA A 174 -18.42 -17.90 -0.73
C ALA A 174 -17.35 -17.89 -1.83
N TYR A 175 -16.08 -17.67 -1.46
CA TYR A 175 -14.95 -17.74 -2.38
C TYR A 175 -14.68 -19.17 -2.86
N GLU A 176 -14.73 -20.16 -1.97
CA GLU A 176 -14.59 -21.59 -2.32
C GLU A 176 -15.70 -22.02 -3.28
N TYR A 177 -16.95 -21.73 -2.92
CA TYR A 177 -18.10 -22.05 -3.74
C TYR A 177 -18.01 -21.38 -5.13
N SER A 178 -17.63 -20.09 -5.20
CA SER A 178 -17.48 -19.40 -6.49
C SER A 178 -16.37 -20.00 -7.35
N LYS A 179 -15.29 -20.50 -6.75
CA LYS A 179 -14.21 -21.18 -7.47
C LYS A 179 -14.67 -22.51 -8.08
N GLU A 180 -15.44 -23.29 -7.34
CA GLU A 180 -15.99 -24.57 -7.81
C GLU A 180 -16.96 -24.37 -8.99
N GLN A 181 -17.86 -23.36 -8.90
CA GLN A 181 -18.86 -23.09 -9.93
C GLN A 181 -18.29 -22.51 -11.23
N LYS A 182 -17.13 -21.83 -11.18
CA LYS A 182 -16.56 -21.08 -12.33
C LYS A 182 -15.23 -21.62 -12.83
N ASN A 183 -14.97 -22.94 -12.73
CA ASN A 183 -13.78 -23.57 -13.28
C ASN A 183 -12.44 -22.85 -12.92
N GLY A 184 -12.30 -22.42 -11.68
CA GLY A 184 -11.06 -21.89 -11.15
C GLY A 184 -10.85 -20.37 -11.22
N ASN A 185 -11.83 -19.59 -11.73
CA ASN A 185 -11.74 -18.12 -11.73
C ASN A 185 -12.87 -17.49 -10.88
N PRO A 186 -12.69 -17.38 -9.56
CA PRO A 186 -13.72 -16.83 -8.68
C PRO A 186 -13.95 -15.35 -8.93
N LYS A 187 -15.21 -14.96 -9.11
CA LYS A 187 -15.69 -13.57 -9.12
C LYS A 187 -16.70 -13.34 -7.98
N PRO A 188 -16.31 -13.51 -6.73
CA PRO A 188 -17.25 -13.56 -5.61
C PRO A 188 -17.90 -12.21 -5.31
N LEU A 189 -17.25 -11.11 -5.67
CA LEU A 189 -17.77 -9.76 -5.45
C LEU A 189 -18.93 -9.37 -6.41
N ASN A 190 -19.23 -10.19 -7.41
CA ASN A 190 -20.37 -10.01 -8.31
C ASN A 190 -21.55 -10.88 -7.88
#